data_25377ccf8f5926bc06a3926c0b903f03
#
_entry.id   25377ccf8f5926bc06a3926c0b903f03
#
_cell.length_a   1.000
_cell.length_b   1.000
_cell.length_c   1.000
_cell.angle_alpha   90.00
_cell.angle_beta   90.00
_cell.angle_gamma   90.00
#
_symmetry.space_group_name_H-M   'P 1'
#
loop_
_entity.id
_entity.type
_entity.pdbx_description
1 polymer ?
#
loop_
_entity_poly.entity_id
_entity_poly.type
_entity_poly.pdbx_seq_one_letter_code
_entity_poly.pdbx_strand_id
1 'polypeptide(L)' 'HDRANVSPEVMDNLKNDIIKVISNYMDINQKDMDISLENDDNSVALVANIPVNRMKHDAGKK' A
#
# COMPACT_ATOMS: atom_id res chain seq x y z
N HIS A 1 7.10 -15.97 -16.30
CA HIS A 1 6.10 -15.09 -16.86
C HIS A 1 4.97 -14.80 -15.92
N ASP A 2 4.91 -15.50 -14.89
CA ASP A 2 3.85 -15.24 -13.94
C ASP A 2 4.32 -14.58 -12.69
N ARG A 3 5.51 -14.17 -12.69
CA ARG A 3 6.08 -13.66 -11.45
C ARG A 3 5.39 -12.41 -10.93
N ALA A 4 4.79 -11.66 -11.80
CA ALA A 4 4.08 -10.49 -11.34
C ALA A 4 2.59 -10.74 -11.25
N ASN A 5 2.22 -11.97 -11.42
CA ASN A 5 0.83 -12.31 -11.51
C ASN A 5 0.31 -12.72 -10.15
N VAL A 6 -0.28 -11.80 -9.46
CA VAL A 6 -0.77 -12.04 -8.11
C VAL A 6 -2.27 -12.11 -8.14
N SER A 7 -2.85 -13.05 -7.43
CA SER A 7 -4.29 -13.18 -7.46
C SER A 7 -4.94 -11.95 -6.84
N PRO A 8 -6.15 -11.61 -7.28
CA PRO A 8 -6.84 -10.45 -6.72
C PRO A 8 -7.05 -10.57 -5.23
N GLU A 9 -7.22 -11.77 -4.76
CA GLU A 9 -7.43 -11.99 -3.34
C GLU A 9 -6.20 -11.60 -2.54
N VAL A 10 -5.04 -11.97 -3.03
CA VAL A 10 -3.80 -11.64 -2.35
C VAL A 10 -3.58 -10.13 -2.38
N MET A 11 -3.89 -9.50 -3.50
CA MET A 11 -3.76 -8.05 -3.58
C MET A 11 -4.67 -7.34 -2.61
N ASP A 12 -5.89 -7.84 -2.44
CA ASP A 12 -6.81 -7.25 -1.48
C ASP A 12 -6.29 -7.39 -0.06
N ASN A 13 -5.74 -8.55 0.26
CA ASN A 13 -5.19 -8.77 1.59
C ASN A 13 -4.00 -7.85 1.84
N LEU A 14 -3.16 -7.71 0.85
CA LEU A 14 -2.01 -6.84 0.95
C LEU A 14 -2.45 -5.39 1.19
N LYS A 15 -3.43 -4.96 0.43
CA LYS A 15 -3.94 -3.62 0.54
C LYS A 15 -4.49 -3.37 1.94
N ASN A 16 -5.27 -4.31 2.45
CA ASN A 16 -5.86 -4.17 3.78
C ASN A 16 -4.79 -4.12 4.86
N ASP A 17 -3.77 -4.94 4.72
CA ASP A 17 -2.69 -4.95 5.69
C ASP A 17 -1.92 -3.63 5.69
N ILE A 18 -1.68 -3.10 4.51
CA ILE A 18 -0.99 -1.83 4.39
C ILE A 18 -1.82 -0.72 5.04
N ILE A 19 -3.12 -0.72 4.78
CA ILE A 19 -4.00 0.27 5.39
C ILE A 19 -3.92 0.20 6.90
N LYS A 20 -3.95 -1.00 7.44
CA LYS A 20 -3.89 -1.16 8.88
C LYS A 20 -2.62 -0.59 9.48
N VAL A 21 -1.50 -0.93 8.86
CA VAL A 21 -0.22 -0.49 9.38
C VAL A 21 -0.07 1.00 9.28
N ILE A 22 -0.36 1.53 8.11
CA ILE A 22 -0.16 2.96 7.87
C ILE A 22 -1.12 3.80 8.70
N SER A 23 -2.33 3.29 8.91
CA SER A 23 -3.31 4.04 9.67
C SER A 23 -2.89 4.27 11.12
N ASN A 24 -1.91 3.53 11.59
CA ASN A 24 -1.37 3.77 12.91
C ASN A 24 -0.55 5.03 12.98
N TYR A 25 -0.07 5.49 11.84
CA TYR A 25 0.86 6.62 11.79
C TYR A 25 0.27 7.84 11.13
N MET A 26 -0.70 7.65 10.27
CA MET A 26 -1.23 8.76 9.51
C MET A 26 -2.65 8.42 9.06
N ASP A 27 -3.40 9.47 8.80
CA ASP A 27 -4.77 9.34 8.34
C ASP A 27 -4.76 9.35 6.83
N ILE A 28 -5.17 8.24 6.23
CA ILE A 28 -5.09 8.10 4.78
C ILE A 28 -6.47 8.00 4.16
N ASN A 29 -6.52 8.30 2.88
CA ASN A 29 -7.77 8.22 2.14
C ASN A 29 -7.81 6.89 1.39
N GLN A 30 -8.43 5.91 2.01
CA GLN A 30 -8.47 4.56 1.46
C GLN A 30 -9.17 4.48 0.12
N LYS A 31 -10.13 5.34 -0.09
CA LYS A 31 -10.90 5.30 -1.33
C LYS A 31 -10.06 5.59 -2.55
N ASP A 32 -9.07 6.43 -2.37
CA ASP A 32 -8.22 6.82 -3.49
C ASP A 32 -6.90 6.11 -3.51
N MET A 33 -6.73 5.15 -2.63
CA MET A 33 -5.51 4.39 -2.55
C MET A 33 -5.41 3.43 -3.71
N ASP A 34 -4.21 3.30 -4.24
CA ASP A 34 -3.98 2.44 -5.38
C ASP A 34 -2.68 1.69 -5.23
N ILE A 35 -2.73 0.39 -5.44
CA ILE A 35 -1.56 -0.45 -5.34
C ILE A 35 -1.46 -1.30 -6.59
N SER A 36 -0.28 -1.35 -7.17
CA SER A 36 -0.08 -2.14 -8.36
C SER A 36 1.30 -2.74 -8.38
N LEU A 37 1.45 -3.77 -9.19
CA LEU A 37 2.74 -4.41 -9.43
C LEU A 37 3.22 -4.02 -10.81
N GLU A 38 4.48 -3.65 -10.88
CA GLU A 38 5.08 -3.30 -12.16
C GLU A 38 6.25 -4.20 -12.44
N ASN A 39 6.35 -4.59 -13.68
CA ASN A 39 7.40 -5.48 -14.13
C ASN A 39 8.50 -4.73 -14.82
N ASP A 40 9.69 -5.13 -14.48
CA ASP A 40 10.85 -4.67 -15.21
C ASP A 40 11.52 -5.92 -15.75
N ASP A 41 12.58 -5.76 -16.49
CA ASP A 41 13.26 -6.89 -17.10
C ASP A 41 13.67 -7.94 -16.09
N ASN A 42 14.22 -7.49 -15.00
CA ASN A 42 14.77 -8.40 -14.01
C ASN A 42 14.11 -8.33 -12.66
N SER A 43 13.09 -7.51 -12.53
CA SER A 43 12.53 -7.33 -11.22
C SER A 43 11.08 -6.94 -11.26
N VAL A 44 10.46 -7.03 -10.13
CA VAL A 44 9.06 -6.63 -9.96
C VAL A 44 9.02 -5.61 -8.84
N ALA A 45 8.30 -4.55 -9.06
CA ALA A 45 8.17 -3.49 -8.05
C ALA A 45 6.73 -3.35 -7.62
N LEU A 46 6.55 -3.21 -6.34
CA LEU A 46 5.23 -2.91 -5.80
C LEU A 46 5.11 -1.41 -5.65
N VAL A 47 4.14 -0.84 -6.31
CA VAL A 47 3.93 0.60 -6.30
C VAL A 47 2.64 0.90 -5.56
N ALA A 48 2.73 1.75 -4.57
CA ALA A 48 1.58 2.13 -3.78
C ALA A 48 1.41 3.64 -3.81
N ASN A 49 0.23 4.07 -4.21
CA ASN A 49 -0.11 5.47 -4.20
C ASN A 49 -1.13 5.67 -3.10
N ILE A 50 -0.72 6.30 -2.03
CA ILE A 50 -1.55 6.41 -0.84
C ILE A 50 -1.71 7.88 -0.46
N PRO A 51 -2.88 8.45 -0.74
CA PRO A 51 -3.11 9.84 -0.36
C PRO A 51 -3.22 9.96 1.16
N VAL A 52 -2.46 10.86 1.71
CA VAL A 52 -2.43 11.07 3.14
C VAL A 52 -3.18 12.34 3.47
N ASN A 53 -4.18 12.24 4.33
CA ASN A 53 -4.92 13.42 4.74
C ASN A 53 -4.16 14.21 5.79
N ARG A 54 -3.57 13.49 6.74
CA ARG A 54 -2.74 14.15 7.73
C ARG A 54 -2.00 13.11 8.55
N MET A 55 -0.92 13.55 9.16
CA MET A 55 -0.13 12.70 10.03
C MET A 55 -0.71 12.70 11.42
N LYS A 56 -0.53 11.60 12.11
CA LYS A 56 -0.96 11.51 13.50
C LYS A 56 0.19 11.93 14.39
N HIS A 57 -0.06 12.95 15.18
CA HIS A 57 0.97 13.49 16.01
C HIS A 57 1.51 12.55 17.03
N ASP A 58 0.61 11.83 17.64
CA ASP A 58 0.99 10.99 18.74
C ASP A 58 1.98 9.95 18.36
N ALA A 59 1.87 9.51 17.16
CA ALA A 59 2.75 8.47 16.72
C ALA A 59 4.19 8.94 16.77
N GLY A 60 4.36 10.18 16.56
CA GLY A 60 5.70 10.70 16.47
C GLY A 60 6.28 11.09 17.77
N LYS A 61 5.64 11.24 18.70
CA LYS A 61 6.15 11.86 19.76
C LYS A 61 6.96 11.24 20.64
N LYS A 62 7.12 11.20 20.57
CA LYS A 62 7.88 10.94 21.23
C LYS A 62 8.25 10.99 21.55
#